data_70d597957aa6e96a466c4a1bbfda4159
#
_entry.id   70d597957aa6e96a466c4a1bbfda4159
#
_cell.length_a   1.000
_cell.length_b   1.000
_cell.length_c   1.000
_cell.angle_alpha   90.00
_cell.angle_beta   90.00
_cell.angle_gamma   90.00
#
_symmetry.space_group_name_H-M   'P 1'
#
loop_
_entity.id
_entity.type
_entity.pdbx_description
1 polymer ?
#
loop_
_entity_poly.entity_id
_entity_poly.type
_entity_poly.pdbx_seq_one_letter_code
_entity_poly.pdbx_strand_id
1 'polypeptide(L)'
;MEIRKATGDEMLALWEYPDPENASPTAKFFYRSISSGNAVFWTIEHHGELIGELYVFRKIEGDPDFADGITIAYLCAFRVREDCRGQGLGTRLIETVLTDLKAGGFRRATIGVGPDEERNVKLYRRLGFTTKIKDCRTDPCAMNEHMQPVQEEDTWWLLSKELT
;
A
#
# COMPACT_ATOMS: atom_id res chain seq x y z
N MET A 1 -8.90 -5.88 -19.11
CA MET A 1 -8.16 -5.61 -17.87
C MET A 1 -8.51 -4.23 -17.36
N GLU A 2 -8.79 -4.14 -16.08
CA GLU A 2 -9.23 -2.89 -15.46
C GLU A 2 -8.45 -2.62 -14.16
N ILE A 3 -7.98 -1.39 -14.00
CA ILE A 3 -7.42 -0.92 -12.73
C ILE A 3 -8.53 -0.12 -12.04
N ARG A 4 -8.94 -0.54 -10.85
CA ARG A 4 -10.05 0.05 -10.13
C ARG A 4 -9.88 -0.02 -8.61
N LYS A 5 -10.70 0.73 -7.91
CA LYS A 5 -10.85 0.59 -6.47
C LYS A 5 -11.69 -0.65 -6.17
N ALA A 6 -11.39 -1.31 -5.06
CA ALA A 6 -12.09 -2.51 -4.62
C ALA A 6 -12.52 -2.35 -3.16
N THR A 7 -13.32 -3.30 -2.69
CA THR A 7 -13.93 -3.26 -1.37
C THR A 7 -13.14 -4.05 -0.33
N GLY A 8 -13.45 -3.83 0.95
CA GLY A 8 -12.89 -4.63 2.03
C GLY A 8 -13.26 -6.11 1.91
N ASP A 9 -14.46 -6.42 1.43
CA ASP A 9 -14.88 -7.81 1.21
C ASP A 9 -14.06 -8.46 0.10
N GLU A 10 -13.75 -7.72 -0.96
CA GLU A 10 -12.87 -8.21 -2.02
C GLU A 10 -11.45 -8.47 -1.50
N MET A 11 -10.96 -7.62 -0.61
CA MET A 11 -9.66 -7.82 0.02
C MET A 11 -9.65 -9.09 0.88
N LEU A 12 -10.70 -9.30 1.69
CA LEU A 12 -10.81 -10.51 2.52
C LEU A 12 -10.81 -11.77 1.64
N ALA A 13 -11.56 -11.75 0.55
CA ALA A 13 -11.60 -12.88 -0.38
C ALA A 13 -10.22 -13.12 -1.02
N LEU A 14 -9.53 -12.06 -1.43
CA LEU A 14 -8.19 -12.16 -2.02
C LEU A 14 -7.18 -12.74 -1.01
N TRP A 15 -7.30 -12.36 0.26
CA TRP A 15 -6.42 -12.85 1.33
C TRP A 15 -6.91 -14.16 1.96
N GLU A 16 -7.99 -14.74 1.40
CA GLU A 16 -8.53 -16.04 1.79
C GLU A 16 -9.09 -16.09 3.21
N TYR A 17 -9.77 -15.01 3.63
CA TYR A 17 -10.49 -14.97 4.90
C TYR A 17 -12.00 -15.00 4.66
N PRO A 18 -12.76 -15.79 5.45
CA PRO A 18 -14.22 -15.90 5.26
C PRO A 18 -14.97 -14.63 5.68
N ASP A 19 -14.47 -13.92 6.69
CA ASP A 19 -15.10 -12.72 7.23
C ASP A 19 -14.09 -11.95 8.09
N PRO A 20 -14.36 -10.68 8.45
CA PRO A 20 -13.40 -9.89 9.22
C PRO A 20 -13.14 -10.40 10.64
N GLU A 21 -14.11 -11.11 11.25
CA GLU A 21 -13.96 -11.60 12.62
C GLU A 21 -13.00 -12.78 12.70
N ASN A 22 -12.90 -13.56 11.64
CA ASN A 22 -12.02 -14.72 11.53
C ASN A 22 -10.77 -14.44 10.69
N ALA A 23 -10.39 -13.16 10.59
CA ALA A 23 -9.21 -12.73 9.88
C ALA A 23 -8.06 -12.47 10.84
N SER A 24 -6.84 -12.38 10.29
CA SER A 24 -5.66 -12.01 11.08
C SER A 24 -5.79 -10.57 11.61
N PRO A 25 -5.02 -10.20 12.65
CA PRO A 25 -5.02 -8.81 13.12
C PRO A 25 -4.74 -7.81 12.02
N THR A 26 -3.77 -8.09 11.14
CA THR A 26 -3.45 -7.22 10.01
C THR A 26 -4.63 -7.09 9.05
N ALA A 27 -5.26 -8.21 8.69
CA ALA A 27 -6.43 -8.18 7.80
C ALA A 27 -7.60 -7.41 8.41
N LYS A 28 -7.83 -7.55 9.71
CA LYS A 28 -8.84 -6.76 10.43
C LYS A 28 -8.54 -5.26 10.34
N PHE A 29 -7.28 -4.90 10.52
CA PHE A 29 -6.84 -3.50 10.44
C PHE A 29 -7.10 -2.93 9.05
N PHE A 30 -6.72 -3.64 8.00
CA PHE A 30 -6.96 -3.23 6.62
C PHE A 30 -8.46 -3.12 6.33
N TYR A 31 -9.24 -4.12 6.75
CA TYR A 31 -10.69 -4.11 6.53
C TYR A 31 -11.35 -2.90 7.19
N ARG A 32 -11.01 -2.62 8.45
CA ARG A 32 -11.54 -1.47 9.18
C ARG A 32 -11.12 -0.15 8.53
N SER A 33 -9.87 -0.07 8.09
CA SER A 33 -9.33 1.13 7.44
C SER A 33 -10.02 1.40 6.10
N ILE A 34 -10.29 0.37 5.32
CA ILE A 34 -11.04 0.49 4.07
C ILE A 34 -12.49 0.92 4.37
N SER A 35 -13.13 0.30 5.33
CA SER A 35 -14.53 0.59 5.69
C SER A 35 -14.72 2.01 6.20
N SER A 36 -13.73 2.55 6.92
CA SER A 36 -13.78 3.93 7.45
C SER A 36 -13.37 4.99 6.43
N GLY A 37 -12.84 4.59 5.27
CA GLY A 37 -12.34 5.52 4.27
C GLY A 37 -10.90 5.99 4.51
N ASN A 38 -10.23 5.49 5.55
CA ASN A 38 -8.81 5.84 5.78
C ASN A 38 -7.88 5.11 4.83
N ALA A 39 -8.28 3.95 4.32
CA ALA A 39 -7.52 3.23 3.31
C ALA A 39 -8.36 3.00 2.07
N VAL A 40 -7.67 2.96 0.93
CA VAL A 40 -8.28 2.62 -0.36
C VAL A 40 -7.53 1.42 -0.91
N PHE A 41 -8.28 0.40 -1.30
CA PHE A 41 -7.75 -0.78 -1.97
C PHE A 41 -7.86 -0.59 -3.48
N TRP A 42 -6.71 -0.57 -4.16
CA TRP A 42 -6.62 -0.53 -5.61
C TRP A 42 -6.23 -1.90 -6.14
N THR A 43 -6.89 -2.35 -7.19
CA THR A 43 -6.64 -3.66 -7.77
C THR A 43 -6.58 -3.63 -9.29
N ILE A 44 -5.99 -4.68 -9.85
CA ILE A 44 -6.03 -4.97 -11.28
C ILE A 44 -6.94 -6.17 -11.46
N GLU A 45 -8.06 -5.99 -12.13
CA GLU A 45 -9.00 -7.08 -12.44
C GLU A 45 -8.79 -7.54 -13.87
N HIS A 46 -8.68 -8.84 -14.06
CA HIS A 46 -8.51 -9.46 -15.36
C HIS A 46 -9.27 -10.78 -15.39
N HIS A 47 -10.22 -10.89 -16.33
CA HIS A 47 -11.10 -12.06 -16.45
C HIS A 47 -11.78 -12.45 -15.13
N GLY A 48 -12.25 -11.46 -14.39
CA GLY A 48 -12.93 -11.68 -13.12
C GLY A 48 -12.03 -11.99 -11.93
N GLU A 49 -10.72 -12.01 -12.12
CA GLU A 49 -9.75 -12.26 -11.07
C GLU A 49 -8.98 -11.00 -10.70
N LEU A 50 -8.68 -10.84 -9.41
CA LEU A 50 -7.86 -9.74 -8.92
C LEU A 50 -6.40 -10.19 -8.95
N ILE A 51 -5.62 -9.64 -9.86
CA ILE A 51 -4.23 -10.06 -10.10
C ILE A 51 -3.18 -9.08 -9.56
N GLY A 52 -3.62 -7.94 -9.04
CA GLY A 52 -2.74 -6.94 -8.45
C GLY A 52 -3.42 -6.24 -7.30
N GLU A 53 -2.63 -5.77 -6.36
CA GLU A 53 -3.13 -5.04 -5.20
C GLU A 53 -2.16 -3.97 -4.76
N LEU A 54 -2.72 -2.86 -4.29
CA LEU A 54 -1.99 -1.76 -3.70
C LEU A 54 -2.96 -1.01 -2.78
N TYR A 55 -2.51 -0.70 -1.58
CA TYR A 55 -3.33 -0.01 -0.58
C TYR A 55 -2.76 1.37 -0.31
N VAL A 56 -3.65 2.34 -0.17
CA VAL A 56 -3.28 3.73 0.11
C VAL A 56 -3.90 4.12 1.44
N PHE A 57 -3.06 4.48 2.42
CA PHE A 57 -3.52 5.01 3.70
C PHE A 57 -3.43 6.53 3.68
N ARG A 58 -4.51 7.19 4.06
CA ARG A 58 -4.56 8.66 4.13
C ARG A 58 -3.91 9.19 5.39
N LYS A 59 -3.96 8.43 6.48
CA LYS A 59 -3.38 8.81 7.76
C LYS A 59 -2.82 7.58 8.47
N ILE A 60 -1.65 7.76 9.07
CA ILE A 60 -1.04 6.77 9.96
C ILE A 60 -0.96 7.42 11.35
N GLU A 61 -1.71 6.89 12.29
CA GLU A 61 -1.71 7.39 13.66
C GLU A 61 -0.32 7.29 14.27
N GLY A 62 0.11 8.38 14.89
CA GLY A 62 1.40 8.43 15.57
C GLY A 62 2.61 8.62 14.68
N ASP A 63 2.45 8.61 13.36
CA ASP A 63 3.58 8.82 12.46
C ASP A 63 3.18 9.52 11.16
N PRO A 64 3.13 10.87 11.18
CA PRO A 64 2.72 11.65 10.00
C PRO A 64 3.74 11.65 8.87
N ASP A 65 4.95 11.13 9.08
CA ASP A 65 5.93 10.97 8.00
C ASP A 65 5.43 9.99 6.94
N PHE A 66 4.65 8.99 7.35
CA PHE A 66 4.01 8.04 6.44
C PHE A 66 2.81 8.68 5.74
N ALA A 67 1.88 9.20 6.53
CA ALA A 67 0.65 9.81 6.04
C ALA A 67 0.08 10.71 7.13
N ASP A 68 -0.28 11.94 6.75
CA ASP A 68 -0.68 12.97 7.72
C ASP A 68 -2.18 13.27 7.75
N GLY A 69 -2.95 12.60 6.90
CA GLY A 69 -4.40 12.80 6.80
C GLY A 69 -4.81 13.89 5.83
N ILE A 70 -3.88 14.67 5.29
CA ILE A 70 -4.18 15.87 4.49
C ILE A 70 -3.38 15.92 3.19
N THR A 71 -2.05 15.85 3.27
CA THR A 71 -1.15 16.10 2.13
C THR A 71 -0.25 14.92 1.78
N ILE A 72 -0.05 14.00 2.71
CA ILE A 72 0.86 12.85 2.55
C ILE A 72 0.04 11.57 2.63
N ALA A 73 0.17 10.71 1.62
CA ALA A 73 -0.48 9.40 1.57
C ALA A 73 0.58 8.29 1.51
N TYR A 74 0.30 7.16 2.16
CA TYR A 74 1.23 6.03 2.25
C TYR A 74 0.73 4.86 1.39
N LEU A 75 1.59 4.38 0.51
CA LEU A 75 1.34 3.23 -0.35
C LEU A 75 1.99 1.99 0.26
N CYS A 76 1.22 0.92 0.40
CA CYS A 76 1.73 -0.32 1.00
C CYS A 76 1.06 -1.57 0.45
N ALA A 77 1.59 -2.72 0.84
CA ALA A 77 1.10 -4.04 0.47
C ALA A 77 0.95 -4.19 -1.06
N PHE A 78 1.91 -3.65 -1.79
CA PHE A 78 1.95 -3.74 -3.25
C PHE A 78 2.32 -5.15 -3.70
N ARG A 79 1.52 -5.73 -4.57
CA ARG A 79 1.77 -7.06 -5.10
C ARG A 79 1.11 -7.25 -6.46
N VAL A 80 1.82 -7.92 -7.37
CA VAL A 80 1.26 -8.41 -8.62
C VAL A 80 1.43 -9.92 -8.62
N ARG A 81 0.38 -10.65 -8.98
CA ARG A 81 0.39 -12.11 -9.01
C ARG A 81 1.59 -12.59 -9.85
N GLU A 82 2.30 -13.58 -9.34
CA GLU A 82 3.59 -14.00 -9.90
C GLU A 82 3.52 -14.33 -11.38
N ASP A 83 2.49 -15.06 -11.82
CA ASP A 83 2.31 -15.44 -13.23
C ASP A 83 1.94 -14.28 -14.15
N CYS A 84 1.67 -13.10 -13.58
CA CYS A 84 1.32 -11.89 -14.32
C CYS A 84 2.42 -10.84 -14.30
N ARG A 85 3.56 -11.12 -13.68
CA ARG A 85 4.69 -10.19 -13.60
C ARG A 85 5.42 -10.05 -14.93
N GLY A 86 6.22 -8.99 -15.03
CA GLY A 86 7.04 -8.72 -16.21
C GLY A 86 6.31 -8.09 -17.39
N GLN A 87 5.07 -7.60 -17.18
CA GLN A 87 4.24 -7.00 -18.22
C GLN A 87 3.97 -5.51 -17.98
N GLY A 88 4.63 -4.90 -17.01
CA GLY A 88 4.43 -3.50 -16.67
C GLY A 88 3.16 -3.20 -15.87
N LEU A 89 2.48 -4.22 -15.37
CA LEU A 89 1.22 -4.05 -14.64
C LEU A 89 1.40 -3.32 -13.32
N GLY A 90 2.46 -3.63 -12.58
CA GLY A 90 2.77 -2.95 -11.33
C GLY A 90 3.04 -1.48 -11.53
N THR A 91 3.79 -1.13 -12.57
CA THR A 91 4.05 0.26 -12.96
C THR A 91 2.74 1.00 -13.24
N ARG A 92 1.86 0.38 -14.04
CA ARG A 92 0.56 0.98 -14.38
C ARG A 92 -0.32 1.18 -13.15
N LEU A 93 -0.32 0.21 -12.24
CA LEU A 93 -1.10 0.31 -11.00
C LEU A 93 -0.62 1.49 -10.15
N ILE A 94 0.68 1.58 -9.91
CA ILE A 94 1.25 2.67 -9.11
C ILE A 94 1.01 4.02 -9.79
N GLU A 95 1.25 4.14 -11.08
CA GLU A 95 1.02 5.39 -11.82
C GLU A 95 -0.44 5.84 -11.75
N THR A 96 -1.38 4.91 -11.87
CA THR A 96 -2.82 5.21 -11.73
C THR A 96 -3.13 5.78 -10.34
N VAL A 97 -2.58 5.16 -9.31
CA VAL A 97 -2.77 5.60 -7.93
C VAL A 97 -2.16 6.98 -7.70
N LEU A 98 -0.94 7.22 -8.21
CA LEU A 98 -0.29 8.52 -8.07
C LEU A 98 -1.08 9.64 -8.77
N THR A 99 -1.63 9.36 -9.94
CA THR A 99 -2.49 10.30 -10.67
C THR A 99 -3.73 10.64 -9.85
N ASP A 100 -4.38 9.63 -9.27
CA ASP A 100 -5.57 9.80 -8.43
C ASP A 100 -5.24 10.65 -7.17
N LEU A 101 -4.13 10.35 -6.52
CA LEU A 101 -3.72 11.10 -5.33
C LEU A 101 -3.45 12.56 -5.64
N LYS A 102 -2.75 12.84 -6.74
CA LYS A 102 -2.48 14.21 -7.16
C LYS A 102 -3.79 14.95 -7.46
N ALA A 103 -4.70 14.33 -8.19
CA ALA A 103 -6.00 14.91 -8.49
C ALA A 103 -6.82 15.17 -7.21
N GLY A 104 -6.66 14.34 -6.19
CA GLY A 104 -7.32 14.48 -4.90
C GLY A 104 -6.68 15.50 -3.95
N GLY A 105 -5.61 16.20 -4.37
CA GLY A 105 -4.99 17.26 -3.59
C GLY A 105 -3.83 16.80 -2.71
N PHE A 106 -3.42 15.55 -2.77
CA PHE A 106 -2.23 15.09 -2.07
C PHE A 106 -0.97 15.67 -2.73
N ARG A 107 0.02 16.00 -1.92
CA ARG A 107 1.27 16.62 -2.38
C ARG A 107 2.45 15.69 -2.33
N ARG A 108 2.35 14.60 -1.56
CA ARG A 108 3.43 13.64 -1.38
C ARG A 108 2.86 12.24 -1.24
N ALA A 109 3.54 11.27 -1.86
CA ALA A 109 3.27 9.85 -1.64
C ALA A 109 4.51 9.22 -1.00
N THR A 110 4.30 8.31 -0.05
CA THR A 110 5.37 7.55 0.57
C THR A 110 5.18 6.06 0.30
N ILE A 111 6.29 5.32 0.33
CA ILE A 111 6.29 3.88 0.14
C ILE A 111 7.46 3.28 0.90
N GLY A 112 7.26 2.10 1.49
CA GLY A 112 8.31 1.39 2.20
C GLY A 112 8.99 0.36 1.33
N VAL A 113 10.31 0.19 1.51
CA VAL A 113 11.06 -0.84 0.81
C VAL A 113 12.27 -1.28 1.62
N GLY A 114 12.53 -2.60 1.68
CA GLY A 114 13.77 -3.12 2.24
C GLY A 114 14.93 -2.86 1.29
N PRO A 115 16.12 -2.50 1.80
CA PRO A 115 17.28 -2.22 0.93
C PRO A 115 17.73 -3.42 0.11
N ASP A 116 17.39 -4.64 0.54
CA ASP A 116 17.68 -5.88 -0.18
C ASP A 116 16.65 -6.22 -1.26
N GLU A 117 15.52 -5.52 -1.30
CA GLU A 117 14.50 -5.69 -2.33
C GLU A 117 14.88 -4.90 -3.59
N GLU A 118 15.95 -5.30 -4.24
CA GLU A 118 16.57 -4.56 -5.35
C GLU A 118 15.60 -4.21 -6.48
N ARG A 119 14.72 -5.14 -6.86
CA ARG A 119 13.76 -4.92 -7.95
C ARG A 119 12.77 -3.81 -7.59
N ASN A 120 12.26 -3.83 -6.37
CA ASN A 120 11.32 -2.83 -5.90
C ASN A 120 11.99 -1.48 -5.71
N VAL A 121 13.23 -1.45 -5.20
CA VAL A 121 13.99 -0.20 -5.08
C VAL A 121 14.12 0.46 -6.45
N LYS A 122 14.52 -0.31 -7.46
CA LYS A 122 14.66 0.21 -8.83
C LYS A 122 13.34 0.70 -9.40
N LEU A 123 12.27 -0.07 -9.20
CA LEU A 123 10.93 0.29 -9.66
C LEU A 123 10.47 1.60 -9.02
N TYR A 124 10.55 1.70 -7.70
CA TYR A 124 10.08 2.88 -6.98
C TYR A 124 10.88 4.11 -7.33
N ARG A 125 12.21 4.00 -7.45
CA ARG A 125 13.06 5.12 -7.87
C ARG A 125 12.73 5.58 -9.29
N ARG A 126 12.50 4.65 -10.20
CA ARG A 126 12.10 4.97 -11.58
C ARG A 126 10.75 5.70 -11.61
N LEU A 127 9.85 5.37 -10.70
CA LEU A 127 8.54 6.02 -10.59
C LEU A 127 8.59 7.35 -9.85
N GLY A 128 9.76 7.75 -9.36
CA GLY A 128 9.95 9.07 -8.76
C GLY A 128 10.05 9.09 -7.23
N PHE A 129 10.05 7.92 -6.58
CA PHE A 129 10.29 7.84 -5.13
C PHE A 129 11.78 7.93 -4.88
N THR A 130 12.33 9.12 -4.99
CA THR A 130 13.78 9.35 -4.99
C THR A 130 14.33 9.92 -3.69
N THR A 131 13.47 10.32 -2.77
CA THR A 131 13.87 10.88 -1.48
C THR A 131 13.67 9.85 -0.37
N LYS A 132 14.72 9.56 0.39
CA LYS A 132 14.61 8.74 1.59
C LYS A 132 14.25 9.64 2.76
N ILE A 133 13.11 9.36 3.39
CA ILE A 133 12.63 10.13 4.56
C ILE A 133 13.33 9.66 5.82
N LYS A 134 13.37 8.35 6.06
CA LYS A 134 13.97 7.77 7.26
C LYS A 134 14.12 6.27 7.16
N ASP A 135 14.91 5.71 8.07
CA ASP A 135 14.94 4.28 8.34
C ASP A 135 13.79 3.92 9.27
N CYS A 136 13.16 2.79 9.01
CA CYS A 136 12.01 2.30 9.77
C CYS A 136 12.27 0.91 10.32
N ARG A 137 11.68 0.61 11.47
CA ARG A 137 11.68 -0.73 12.06
C ARG A 137 10.29 -1.18 12.48
N THR A 138 9.33 -0.25 12.53
CA THR A 138 7.94 -0.56 12.85
C THR A 138 7.12 -0.48 11.59
N ASP A 139 6.40 -1.55 11.27
CA ASP A 139 5.44 -1.55 10.16
C ASP A 139 4.11 -1.00 10.69
N PRO A 140 3.69 0.20 10.28
CA PRO A 140 2.51 0.83 10.84
C PRO A 140 1.19 0.15 10.41
N CYS A 141 1.24 -0.76 9.45
CA CYS A 141 0.05 -1.44 8.93
C CYS A 141 0.01 -2.93 9.25
N ALA A 142 1.09 -3.50 9.81
CA ALA A 142 1.10 -4.89 10.28
C ALA A 142 0.82 -4.92 11.77
N MET A 143 -0.18 -5.69 12.19
CA MET A 143 -0.68 -5.69 13.57
C MET A 143 -0.39 -6.99 14.29
N ASN A 144 -0.10 -6.90 15.58
CA ASN A 144 -0.02 -8.06 16.46
C ASN A 144 -1.41 -8.39 17.04
N GLU A 145 -1.48 -9.39 17.92
CA GLU A 145 -2.73 -9.83 18.55
C GLU A 145 -3.45 -8.73 19.34
N HIS A 146 -2.70 -7.73 19.81
CA HIS A 146 -3.24 -6.60 20.57
C HIS A 146 -3.56 -5.40 19.71
N MET A 147 -3.57 -5.59 18.38
CA MET A 147 -3.82 -4.52 17.40
C MET A 147 -2.83 -3.38 17.52
N GLN A 148 -1.57 -3.72 17.76
CA GLN A 148 -0.45 -2.78 17.82
C GLN A 148 0.48 -3.04 16.63
N PRO A 149 1.09 -1.97 16.07
CA PRO A 149 2.05 -2.13 14.97
C PRO A 149 3.22 -3.05 15.32
N VAL A 150 3.58 -3.90 14.37
CA VAL A 150 4.65 -4.89 14.55
C VAL A 150 6.00 -4.24 14.31
N GLN A 151 6.97 -4.58 15.17
CA GLN A 151 8.35 -4.18 15.00
C GLN A 151 9.10 -5.24 14.19
N GLU A 152 9.80 -4.80 13.14
CA GLU A 152 10.60 -5.66 12.28
C GLU A 152 12.01 -5.83 12.85
N GLU A 153 12.65 -6.96 12.53
CA GLU A 153 14.04 -7.19 12.91
C GLU A 153 15.00 -6.32 12.10
N ASP A 154 14.74 -6.23 10.79
CA ASP A 154 15.59 -5.49 9.87
C ASP A 154 15.05 -4.09 9.60
N THR A 155 15.97 -3.16 9.38
CA THR A 155 15.64 -1.79 9.00
C THR A 155 15.19 -1.76 7.55
N TRP A 156 14.15 -0.97 7.27
CA TRP A 156 13.69 -0.71 5.92
C TRP A 156 13.54 0.80 5.70
N TRP A 157 13.43 1.21 4.44
CA TRP A 157 13.43 2.63 4.07
C TRP A 157 12.03 3.12 3.78
N LEU A 158 11.72 4.34 4.24
CA LEU A 158 10.56 5.08 3.79
C LEU A 158 11.01 6.04 2.70
N LEU A 159 10.53 5.82 1.48
CA LEU A 159 10.83 6.67 0.33
C LEU A 159 9.65 7.58 0.04
N SER A 160 9.91 8.73 -0.56
CA SER A 160 8.85 9.65 -0.94
C SER A 160 8.99 10.17 -2.36
N LYS A 161 7.84 10.56 -2.92
CA LYS A 161 7.71 11.22 -4.20
C LYS A 161 6.85 12.46 -4.02
N GLU A 162 7.31 13.59 -4.56
CA GLU A 162 6.50 14.80 -4.62
C GLU A 162 5.51 14.68 -5.79
N LEU A 163 4.25 15.04 -5.52
CA LEU A 163 3.15 14.97 -6.50
C LEU A 163 2.85 16.36 -7.08
N THR A 164 3.81 16.92 -7.75
CA THR A 164 3.69 18.27 -8.31
C THR A 164 3.39 18.26 -9.82
#